data_4de4abe9193cdc079750631850e768f0
#
_entry.id   4de4abe9193cdc079750631850e768f0
#
_cell.length_a   1.000
_cell.length_b   1.000
_cell.length_c   1.000
_cell.angle_alpha   90.00
_cell.angle_beta   90.00
_cell.angle_gamma   90.00
#
_symmetry.space_group_name_H-M   'P 1'
#
loop_
_entity.id
_entity.type
_entity.pdbx_description
1 polymer ?
#
loop_
_entity_poly.entity_id
_entity_poly.type
_entity_poly.pdbx_seq_one_letter_code
_entity_poly.pdbx_strand_id
1 'polypeptide(L)'
;YATTDYYKVDPRFGTNEEYRSLIAKAHNRGIKVVMDMIFNHCGVEHPWIKDMPSKDWFNHADFKNNFVQTSYKLTPHVDPYASEYDFDQMNNGWFVEAMPDLNQKNPHVYKYLLQNSLWWIEYADIDGIRMDTYPYADYDAMSNWMKELNEEYPNYNTVGETWVTEPAYTAWWQKDSKLSAPRNSHLKTVMDFSFFDKVNTAKNEQTDTWFKGLDRVYNNFVYDYLYPNPASVLAFIENHDTDRFLGEGENLDMLKQASTLLLTTRRIPQLYYGTEVMMNGVKSKSDGYVRKDFPGGWTDDKENALTPEGRTRLQNESYNFYRNLLNWRKGNDVIAKGSMKQFMVQHGVYAYARQYKGKTVFVLLNGTDKEVKLPLKYYAEVLKDKTQGKDVISGKVTALNEELTMAPRQSMVIEL
;
A
#
# COMPACT_ATOMS: atom_id res chain seq x y z
N TYR A 1 13.12 -7.97 -15.61
CA TYR A 1 13.45 -7.58 -14.22
C TYR A 1 13.27 -8.72 -13.20
N ALA A 2 12.91 -9.93 -13.66
CA ALA A 2 12.75 -11.08 -12.79
C ALA A 2 14.13 -11.52 -12.21
N THR A 3 14.12 -12.02 -10.97
CA THR A 3 15.33 -12.33 -10.19
C THR A 3 16.17 -13.42 -10.85
N THR A 4 17.42 -13.14 -11.13
CA THR A 4 18.40 -14.09 -11.70
C THR A 4 19.51 -14.49 -10.72
N ASP A 5 19.63 -13.79 -9.60
CA ASP A 5 20.51 -14.11 -8.48
C ASP A 5 19.96 -13.48 -7.20
N TYR A 6 19.60 -14.30 -6.22
CA TYR A 6 18.97 -13.82 -4.96
C TYR A 6 19.98 -13.17 -4.00
N TYR A 7 21.29 -13.29 -4.25
CA TYR A 7 22.34 -12.77 -3.38
C TYR A 7 23.12 -11.60 -3.98
N LYS A 8 22.71 -11.11 -5.18
CA LYS A 8 23.37 -10.00 -5.85
C LYS A 8 22.42 -8.91 -6.27
N VAL A 9 22.82 -7.68 -6.06
CA VAL A 9 22.22 -6.51 -6.70
C VAL A 9 22.47 -6.61 -8.22
N ASP A 10 21.47 -6.22 -9.01
CA ASP A 10 21.62 -6.12 -10.46
C ASP A 10 22.79 -5.17 -10.80
N PRO A 11 23.79 -5.61 -11.57
CA PRO A 11 24.96 -4.80 -11.86
C PRO A 11 24.68 -3.48 -12.59
N ARG A 12 23.50 -3.33 -13.18
CA ARG A 12 23.03 -2.05 -13.75
C ARG A 12 22.78 -0.98 -12.69
N PHE A 13 22.50 -1.39 -11.44
CA PHE A 13 22.20 -0.49 -10.30
C PHE A 13 23.37 -0.38 -9.32
N GLY A 14 24.38 -1.23 -9.44
CA GLY A 14 25.58 -1.21 -8.59
C GLY A 14 25.95 -2.57 -8.01
N THR A 15 26.62 -2.53 -6.88
CA THR A 15 27.14 -3.71 -6.16
C THR A 15 26.42 -3.89 -4.83
N ASN A 16 26.61 -5.07 -4.20
CA ASN A 16 26.11 -5.32 -2.85
C ASN A 16 26.68 -4.33 -1.83
N GLU A 17 27.95 -3.95 -1.97
CA GLU A 17 28.66 -2.99 -1.11
C GLU A 17 28.06 -1.59 -1.25
N GLU A 18 27.73 -1.18 -2.48
CA GLU A 18 27.07 0.11 -2.73
C GLU A 18 25.65 0.13 -2.17
N TYR A 19 24.91 -0.97 -2.28
CA TYR A 19 23.59 -1.10 -1.66
C TYR A 19 23.67 -1.00 -0.13
N ARG A 20 24.60 -1.71 0.50
CA ARG A 20 24.89 -1.61 1.94
C ARG A 20 25.27 -0.19 2.34
N SER A 21 26.09 0.49 1.55
CA SER A 21 26.48 1.89 1.77
C SER A 21 25.27 2.83 1.65
N LEU A 22 24.37 2.58 0.70
CA LEU A 22 23.11 3.34 0.55
C LEU A 22 22.26 3.23 1.81
N ILE A 23 22.09 2.02 2.35
CA ILE A 23 21.30 1.78 3.57
C ILE A 23 21.92 2.51 4.76
N ALA A 24 23.24 2.41 4.95
CA ALA A 24 23.94 3.14 6.02
C ALA A 24 23.74 4.67 5.89
N LYS A 25 23.78 5.22 4.68
CA LYS A 25 23.50 6.64 4.43
C LYS A 25 22.03 7.02 4.70
N ALA A 26 21.09 6.12 4.44
CA ALA A 26 19.69 6.30 4.78
C ALA A 26 19.49 6.34 6.31
N HIS A 27 20.08 5.38 7.02
CA HIS A 27 20.04 5.33 8.49
C HIS A 27 20.61 6.58 9.14
N ASN A 28 21.72 7.12 8.63
CA ASN A 28 22.30 8.37 9.11
C ASN A 28 21.36 9.58 8.92
N ARG A 29 20.33 9.47 8.11
CA ARG A 29 19.26 10.45 7.91
C ARG A 29 17.96 10.10 8.62
N GLY A 30 17.95 9.04 9.42
CA GLY A 30 16.75 8.52 10.09
C GLY A 30 15.73 7.88 9.15
N ILE A 31 16.16 7.42 7.98
CA ILE A 31 15.33 6.73 6.98
C ILE A 31 15.59 5.24 7.08
N LYS A 32 14.53 4.47 7.20
CA LYS A 32 14.56 3.00 7.18
C LYS A 32 14.40 2.47 5.77
N VAL A 33 15.01 1.33 5.48
CA VAL A 33 15.00 0.71 4.15
C VAL A 33 14.28 -0.63 4.21
N VAL A 34 13.26 -0.78 3.37
CA VAL A 34 12.51 -2.03 3.18
C VAL A 34 12.92 -2.63 1.84
N MET A 35 13.35 -3.88 1.85
CA MET A 35 13.74 -4.61 0.65
C MET A 35 12.54 -5.37 0.08
N ASP A 36 12.38 -5.30 -1.24
CA ASP A 36 11.43 -6.14 -1.97
C ASP A 36 12.05 -7.53 -2.21
N MET A 37 11.33 -8.59 -1.82
CA MET A 37 11.74 -9.98 -2.03
C MET A 37 10.64 -10.73 -2.78
N ILE A 38 11.05 -11.62 -3.68
CA ILE A 38 10.15 -12.40 -4.53
C ILE A 38 10.43 -13.88 -4.32
N PHE A 39 9.59 -14.56 -3.54
CA PHE A 39 9.76 -15.98 -3.22
C PHE A 39 8.91 -16.92 -4.06
N ASN A 40 7.90 -16.37 -4.73
CA ASN A 40 7.02 -17.15 -5.60
C ASN A 40 7.78 -17.70 -6.82
N HIS A 41 8.58 -16.88 -7.47
CA HIS A 41 9.20 -17.20 -8.76
C HIS A 41 10.60 -16.59 -8.89
N CYS A 42 11.37 -17.09 -9.85
CA CYS A 42 12.60 -16.44 -10.31
C CYS A 42 12.47 -16.04 -11.79
N GLY A 43 13.54 -15.54 -12.40
CA GLY A 43 13.59 -15.30 -13.84
C GLY A 43 14.06 -16.53 -14.61
N VAL A 44 13.66 -16.68 -15.89
CA VAL A 44 14.13 -17.76 -16.78
C VAL A 44 15.64 -17.74 -17.05
N GLU A 45 16.30 -16.60 -16.82
CA GLU A 45 17.75 -16.50 -16.93
C GLU A 45 18.50 -16.93 -15.65
N HIS A 46 17.77 -17.31 -14.59
CA HIS A 46 18.38 -17.87 -13.39
C HIS A 46 19.12 -19.18 -13.73
N PRO A 47 20.34 -19.40 -13.21
CA PRO A 47 21.12 -20.61 -13.51
C PRO A 47 20.39 -21.93 -13.25
N TRP A 48 19.45 -21.97 -12.32
CA TRP A 48 18.61 -23.13 -12.02
C TRP A 48 17.80 -23.66 -13.20
N ILE A 49 17.51 -22.82 -14.20
CA ILE A 49 16.77 -23.24 -15.39
C ILE A 49 17.63 -24.14 -16.28
N LYS A 50 18.96 -23.93 -16.28
CA LYS A 50 19.93 -24.73 -17.06
C LYS A 50 20.46 -25.93 -16.28
N ASP A 51 20.59 -25.75 -14.96
CA ASP A 51 21.13 -26.77 -14.06
C ASP A 51 20.24 -26.79 -12.79
N MET A 52 19.17 -27.55 -12.88
CA MET A 52 18.14 -27.63 -11.82
C MET A 52 18.67 -28.49 -10.67
N PRO A 53 18.74 -27.97 -9.42
CA PRO A 53 19.32 -28.70 -8.28
C PRO A 53 18.57 -30.00 -7.93
N SER A 54 17.27 -30.06 -8.18
CA SER A 54 16.44 -31.28 -8.08
C SER A 54 15.28 -31.22 -9.07
N LYS A 55 14.69 -32.36 -9.41
CA LYS A 55 13.59 -32.47 -10.39
C LYS A 55 12.32 -31.72 -9.99
N ASP A 56 12.16 -31.46 -8.70
CA ASP A 56 11.02 -30.79 -8.06
C ASP A 56 11.40 -29.39 -7.52
N TRP A 57 12.42 -28.75 -8.11
CA TRP A 57 12.80 -27.39 -7.75
C TRP A 57 11.78 -26.34 -8.15
N PHE A 58 11.14 -26.56 -9.30
CA PHE A 58 10.06 -25.75 -9.82
C PHE A 58 8.77 -26.57 -9.87
N ASN A 59 7.65 -25.91 -9.67
CA ASN A 59 6.35 -26.44 -10.01
C ASN A 59 6.22 -26.50 -11.54
N HIS A 60 5.49 -27.48 -12.08
CA HIS A 60 5.36 -27.71 -13.53
C HIS A 60 6.68 -27.65 -14.29
N ALA A 61 7.70 -28.35 -13.78
CA ALA A 61 9.07 -28.32 -14.32
C ALA A 61 9.19 -28.79 -15.79
N ASP A 62 8.20 -29.48 -16.34
CA ASP A 62 8.12 -29.85 -17.77
C ASP A 62 7.51 -28.71 -18.62
N PHE A 63 7.82 -27.49 -18.31
CA PHE A 63 7.25 -26.28 -18.92
C PHE A 63 7.49 -26.16 -20.42
N LYS A 64 8.55 -26.79 -20.95
CA LYS A 64 8.85 -26.78 -22.39
C LYS A 64 7.82 -27.53 -23.23
N ASN A 65 7.19 -28.54 -22.63
CA ASN A 65 6.18 -29.37 -23.27
C ASN A 65 4.77 -29.05 -22.75
N ASN A 66 4.67 -28.63 -21.50
CA ASN A 66 3.39 -28.41 -20.83
C ASN A 66 3.47 -27.19 -19.91
N PHE A 67 3.39 -26.00 -20.48
CA PHE A 67 3.37 -24.75 -19.72
C PHE A 67 2.01 -24.55 -19.03
N VAL A 68 2.05 -24.34 -17.71
CA VAL A 68 0.87 -24.03 -16.89
C VAL A 68 1.03 -22.65 -16.30
N GLN A 69 0.18 -21.73 -16.72
CA GLN A 69 0.14 -20.37 -16.17
C GLN A 69 -0.82 -20.29 -14.99
N THR A 70 -0.47 -19.50 -13.97
CA THR A 70 -1.39 -19.23 -12.86
C THR A 70 -2.69 -18.58 -13.35
N SER A 71 -3.80 -18.89 -12.70
CA SER A 71 -5.09 -18.26 -12.98
C SER A 71 -5.16 -16.80 -12.53
N TYR A 72 -4.21 -16.31 -11.74
CA TYR A 72 -4.21 -15.02 -11.04
C TYR A 72 -5.39 -14.80 -10.07
N LYS A 73 -6.25 -15.81 -9.89
CA LYS A 73 -7.40 -15.73 -9.00
C LYS A 73 -7.05 -16.32 -7.64
N LEU A 74 -6.87 -15.47 -6.64
CA LEU A 74 -6.48 -15.87 -5.29
C LEU A 74 -7.65 -16.40 -4.44
N THR A 75 -8.85 -16.38 -4.97
CA THR A 75 -10.06 -16.88 -4.27
C THR A 75 -9.99 -18.34 -3.82
N PRO A 76 -9.30 -19.29 -4.51
CA PRO A 76 -9.21 -20.67 -4.04
C PRO A 76 -8.61 -20.83 -2.63
N HIS A 77 -7.81 -19.87 -2.14
CA HIS A 77 -7.32 -19.93 -0.77
C HIS A 77 -8.41 -19.81 0.30
N VAL A 78 -9.50 -19.12 0.00
CA VAL A 78 -10.55 -18.76 0.97
C VAL A 78 -11.89 -19.40 0.63
N ASP A 79 -12.04 -19.93 -0.59
CA ASP A 79 -13.25 -20.59 -1.06
C ASP A 79 -13.34 -22.04 -0.52
N PRO A 80 -14.33 -22.36 0.35
CA PRO A 80 -14.47 -23.71 0.88
C PRO A 80 -14.93 -24.74 -0.17
N TYR A 81 -15.29 -24.27 -1.36
CA TYR A 81 -15.78 -25.10 -2.48
C TYR A 81 -14.80 -25.14 -3.66
N ALA A 82 -13.61 -24.56 -3.52
CA ALA A 82 -12.60 -24.53 -4.58
C ALA A 82 -12.26 -25.95 -5.05
N SER A 83 -12.15 -26.14 -6.36
CA SER A 83 -11.66 -27.40 -6.90
C SER A 83 -10.14 -27.53 -6.67
N GLU A 84 -9.66 -28.77 -6.56
CA GLU A 84 -8.22 -29.03 -6.48
C GLU A 84 -7.48 -28.52 -7.72
N TYR A 85 -8.10 -28.61 -8.88
CA TYR A 85 -7.54 -28.10 -10.14
C TYR A 85 -7.34 -26.59 -10.12
N ASP A 86 -8.35 -25.82 -9.68
CA ASP A 86 -8.25 -24.37 -9.62
C ASP A 86 -7.24 -23.92 -8.58
N PHE A 87 -7.17 -24.63 -7.46
CA PHE A 87 -6.17 -24.38 -6.43
C PHE A 87 -4.76 -24.65 -6.94
N ASP A 88 -4.54 -25.81 -7.59
CA ASP A 88 -3.23 -26.18 -8.14
C ASP A 88 -2.79 -25.19 -9.23
N GLN A 89 -3.67 -24.83 -10.15
CA GLN A 89 -3.36 -23.85 -11.19
C GLN A 89 -3.00 -22.49 -10.60
N MET A 90 -3.72 -22.03 -9.57
CA MET A 90 -3.46 -20.75 -8.92
C MET A 90 -2.12 -20.76 -8.17
N ASN A 91 -1.88 -21.80 -7.38
CA ASN A 91 -0.76 -21.86 -6.42
C ASN A 91 0.56 -22.38 -7.03
N ASN A 92 0.48 -23.23 -8.03
CA ASN A 92 1.65 -23.90 -8.63
C ASN A 92 1.89 -23.46 -10.09
N GLY A 93 0.96 -22.72 -10.71
CA GLY A 93 1.13 -22.20 -12.06
C GLY A 93 2.16 -21.05 -12.11
N TRP A 94 2.94 -20.98 -13.18
CA TRP A 94 3.92 -19.94 -13.38
C TRP A 94 3.26 -18.57 -13.54
N PHE A 95 3.86 -17.52 -12.97
CA PHE A 95 3.28 -16.17 -13.05
C PHE A 95 3.17 -15.71 -14.51
N VAL A 96 4.25 -15.82 -15.25
CA VAL A 96 4.30 -15.75 -16.72
C VAL A 96 5.40 -16.69 -17.22
N GLU A 97 5.47 -16.92 -18.53
CA GLU A 97 6.48 -17.79 -19.14
C GLU A 97 7.93 -17.42 -18.75
N ALA A 98 8.19 -16.13 -18.53
CA ALA A 98 9.50 -15.61 -18.10
C ALA A 98 9.75 -15.70 -16.58
N MET A 99 8.80 -16.19 -15.80
CA MET A 99 8.85 -16.23 -14.33
C MET A 99 8.50 -17.63 -13.80
N PRO A 100 9.48 -18.55 -13.82
CA PRO A 100 9.35 -19.92 -13.30
C PRO A 100 8.92 -19.95 -11.84
N ASP A 101 7.89 -20.72 -11.54
CA ASP A 101 7.34 -20.87 -10.21
C ASP A 101 8.20 -21.81 -9.37
N LEU A 102 8.66 -21.32 -8.20
CA LEU A 102 9.48 -22.09 -7.28
C LEU A 102 8.62 -23.02 -6.44
N ASN A 103 9.04 -24.26 -6.28
CA ASN A 103 8.36 -25.20 -5.40
C ASN A 103 8.82 -25.03 -3.94
N GLN A 104 8.17 -24.14 -3.19
CA GLN A 104 8.49 -23.91 -1.77
C GLN A 104 8.19 -25.11 -0.86
N LYS A 105 7.43 -26.13 -1.32
CA LYS A 105 7.24 -27.41 -0.61
C LYS A 105 8.52 -28.24 -0.60
N ASN A 106 9.45 -28.01 -1.57
CA ASN A 106 10.77 -28.61 -1.53
C ASN A 106 11.57 -27.98 -0.38
N PRO A 107 12.06 -28.77 0.60
CA PRO A 107 12.73 -28.24 1.79
C PRO A 107 14.05 -27.51 1.49
N HIS A 108 14.69 -27.78 0.35
CA HIS A 108 15.90 -27.10 -0.07
C HIS A 108 15.59 -25.73 -0.68
N VAL A 109 14.52 -25.61 -1.48
CA VAL A 109 14.02 -24.32 -1.98
C VAL A 109 13.61 -23.44 -0.80
N TYR A 110 12.78 -23.97 0.10
CA TYR A 110 12.36 -23.26 1.30
C TYR A 110 13.55 -22.75 2.11
N LYS A 111 14.49 -23.63 2.43
CA LYS A 111 15.66 -23.29 3.22
C LYS A 111 16.55 -22.23 2.55
N TYR A 112 16.73 -22.34 1.23
CA TYR A 112 17.47 -21.34 0.46
C TYR A 112 16.82 -19.95 0.58
N LEU A 113 15.51 -19.85 0.41
CA LEU A 113 14.76 -18.58 0.47
C LEU A 113 14.76 -18.00 1.89
N LEU A 114 14.60 -18.84 2.92
CA LEU A 114 14.70 -18.41 4.31
C LEU A 114 16.09 -17.85 4.60
N GLN A 115 17.14 -18.59 4.27
CA GLN A 115 18.53 -18.15 4.49
C GLN A 115 18.86 -16.88 3.70
N ASN A 116 18.31 -16.72 2.51
CA ASN A 116 18.45 -15.50 1.72
C ASN A 116 17.88 -14.27 2.44
N SER A 117 16.69 -14.37 3.04
CA SER A 117 16.13 -13.26 3.81
C SER A 117 16.97 -12.92 5.04
N LEU A 118 17.40 -13.91 5.80
CA LEU A 118 18.29 -13.70 6.97
C LEU A 118 19.61 -13.07 6.55
N TRP A 119 20.19 -13.55 5.44
CA TRP A 119 21.46 -13.02 4.93
C TRP A 119 21.36 -11.53 4.56
N TRP A 120 20.29 -11.11 3.87
CA TRP A 120 20.12 -9.70 3.51
C TRP A 120 19.88 -8.81 4.75
N ILE A 121 19.16 -9.30 5.76
CA ILE A 121 18.98 -8.59 7.02
C ILE A 121 20.34 -8.35 7.69
N GLU A 122 21.15 -9.39 7.84
CA GLU A 122 22.45 -9.31 8.52
C GLU A 122 23.51 -8.60 7.69
N TYR A 123 23.57 -8.87 6.38
CA TYR A 123 24.58 -8.28 5.49
C TYR A 123 24.35 -6.80 5.25
N ALA A 124 23.14 -6.39 4.98
CA ALA A 124 22.82 -5.05 4.52
C ALA A 124 22.13 -4.18 5.59
N ASP A 125 21.73 -4.75 6.73
CA ASP A 125 21.02 -4.07 7.81
C ASP A 125 19.68 -3.46 7.32
N ILE A 126 18.93 -4.21 6.49
CA ILE A 126 17.59 -3.80 6.03
C ILE A 126 16.59 -3.80 7.19
N ASP A 127 15.68 -2.83 7.24
CA ASP A 127 14.73 -2.65 8.35
C ASP A 127 13.41 -3.38 8.19
N GLY A 128 13.12 -3.90 7.01
CA GLY A 128 11.90 -4.60 6.70
C GLY A 128 11.94 -5.30 5.35
N ILE A 129 10.96 -6.15 5.12
CA ILE A 129 10.76 -6.87 3.85
C ILE A 129 9.35 -6.56 3.32
N ARG A 130 9.25 -6.20 2.06
CA ARG A 130 8.03 -6.34 1.28
C ARG A 130 8.12 -7.65 0.52
N MET A 131 7.18 -8.56 0.75
CA MET A 131 7.14 -9.83 0.03
C MET A 131 6.16 -9.73 -1.12
N ASP A 132 6.72 -9.74 -2.32
CA ASP A 132 6.00 -9.72 -3.58
C ASP A 132 5.13 -10.96 -3.76
N THR A 133 3.99 -10.83 -4.45
CA THR A 133 3.12 -11.96 -4.82
C THR A 133 2.86 -12.94 -3.65
N TYR A 134 2.75 -12.45 -2.42
CA TYR A 134 2.68 -13.27 -1.20
C TYR A 134 1.68 -14.43 -1.26
N PRO A 135 0.45 -14.25 -1.77
CA PRO A 135 -0.55 -15.31 -1.82
C PRO A 135 -0.36 -16.36 -2.92
N TYR A 136 0.56 -16.15 -3.85
CA TYR A 136 0.80 -17.12 -4.93
C TYR A 136 1.75 -18.23 -4.50
N ALA A 137 2.68 -17.95 -3.58
CA ALA A 137 3.58 -18.95 -3.02
C ALA A 137 2.85 -19.90 -2.07
N ASP A 138 3.43 -21.09 -1.82
CA ASP A 138 2.83 -22.08 -0.93
C ASP A 138 2.56 -21.49 0.47
N TYR A 139 1.30 -21.56 0.88
CA TYR A 139 0.84 -20.94 2.13
C TYR A 139 1.60 -21.44 3.35
N ASP A 140 1.83 -22.75 3.46
CA ASP A 140 2.44 -23.34 4.67
C ASP A 140 3.93 -23.02 4.72
N ALA A 141 4.61 -22.99 3.57
CA ALA A 141 5.99 -22.53 3.48
C ALA A 141 6.10 -21.04 3.86
N MET A 142 5.22 -20.18 3.35
CA MET A 142 5.23 -18.76 3.70
C MET A 142 4.86 -18.50 5.15
N SER A 143 3.93 -19.27 5.71
CA SER A 143 3.60 -19.22 7.14
C SER A 143 4.79 -19.62 8.02
N ASN A 144 5.50 -20.69 7.66
CA ASN A 144 6.70 -21.13 8.37
C ASN A 144 7.83 -20.11 8.25
N TRP A 145 8.04 -19.55 7.06
CA TRP A 145 9.00 -18.47 6.86
C TRP A 145 8.73 -17.27 7.76
N MET A 146 7.47 -16.81 7.80
CA MET A 146 7.08 -15.72 8.68
C MET A 146 7.23 -16.06 10.16
N LYS A 147 6.95 -17.31 10.55
CA LYS A 147 7.13 -17.77 11.93
C LYS A 147 8.60 -17.73 12.32
N GLU A 148 9.49 -18.35 11.53
CA GLU A 148 10.93 -18.40 11.81
C GLU A 148 11.55 -17.00 11.80
N LEU A 149 11.15 -16.14 10.85
CA LEU A 149 11.61 -14.75 10.80
C LEU A 149 11.16 -13.94 12.05
N ASN A 150 9.91 -14.14 12.51
CA ASN A 150 9.42 -13.47 13.71
C ASN A 150 10.04 -13.99 15.00
N GLU A 151 10.47 -15.24 15.04
CA GLU A 151 11.20 -15.83 16.17
C GLU A 151 12.62 -15.26 16.26
N GLU A 152 13.31 -15.15 15.13
CA GLU A 152 14.68 -14.59 15.07
C GLU A 152 14.67 -13.06 15.27
N TYR A 153 13.71 -12.35 14.66
CA TYR A 153 13.60 -10.89 14.72
C TYR A 153 12.19 -10.46 15.19
N PRO A 154 11.87 -10.53 16.48
CA PRO A 154 10.50 -10.31 16.99
C PRO A 154 9.91 -8.94 16.64
N ASN A 155 10.77 -7.91 16.53
CA ASN A 155 10.38 -6.53 16.23
C ASN A 155 10.48 -6.17 14.74
N TYR A 156 10.90 -7.12 13.90
CA TYR A 156 11.02 -6.89 12.45
C TYR A 156 9.65 -6.82 11.80
N ASN A 157 9.50 -5.97 10.80
CA ASN A 157 8.24 -5.86 10.08
C ASN A 157 8.36 -6.39 8.65
N THR A 158 7.36 -7.19 8.27
CA THR A 158 7.21 -7.69 6.90
C THR A 158 5.81 -7.34 6.42
N VAL A 159 5.72 -6.77 5.23
CA VAL A 159 4.46 -6.54 4.53
C VAL A 159 4.36 -7.51 3.36
N GLY A 160 3.24 -8.22 3.27
CA GLY A 160 2.94 -9.09 2.14
C GLY A 160 2.04 -8.36 1.13
N GLU A 161 2.40 -8.46 -0.14
CA GLU A 161 1.52 -8.02 -1.19
C GLU A 161 0.36 -9.00 -1.33
N THR A 162 -0.79 -8.61 -0.81
CA THR A 162 -2.03 -9.38 -0.82
C THR A 162 -3.02 -8.72 -1.78
N TRP A 163 -2.80 -8.91 -3.09
CA TRP A 163 -3.62 -8.22 -4.10
C TRP A 163 -5.02 -8.83 -4.22
N VAL A 164 -5.84 -8.51 -3.25
CA VAL A 164 -7.27 -8.86 -3.22
C VAL A 164 -8.08 -7.61 -2.87
N THR A 165 -9.20 -7.40 -3.55
CA THR A 165 -9.97 -6.14 -3.46
C THR A 165 -11.10 -6.18 -2.44
N GLU A 166 -11.29 -7.30 -1.73
CA GLU A 166 -12.29 -7.44 -0.68
C GLU A 166 -11.66 -7.49 0.71
N PRO A 167 -12.15 -6.70 1.69
CA PRO A 167 -11.56 -6.62 3.02
C PRO A 167 -11.45 -7.97 3.74
N ALA A 168 -12.43 -8.86 3.55
CA ALA A 168 -12.42 -10.18 4.15
C ALA A 168 -11.23 -11.04 3.65
N TYR A 169 -10.92 -10.96 2.35
CA TYR A 169 -9.79 -11.69 1.77
C TYR A 169 -8.46 -11.11 2.24
N THR A 170 -8.34 -9.78 2.34
CA THR A 170 -7.14 -9.13 2.89
C THR A 170 -6.94 -9.51 4.36
N ALA A 171 -7.99 -9.43 5.18
CA ALA A 171 -7.94 -9.76 6.59
C ALA A 171 -7.62 -11.25 6.85
N TRP A 172 -7.97 -12.13 5.91
CA TRP A 172 -7.66 -13.57 6.00
C TRP A 172 -6.15 -13.84 6.08
N TRP A 173 -5.35 -13.01 5.41
CA TRP A 173 -3.88 -13.13 5.36
C TRP A 173 -3.16 -12.52 6.57
N GLN A 174 -3.83 -11.72 7.39
CA GLN A 174 -3.16 -11.10 8.54
C GLN A 174 -2.94 -12.11 9.67
N LYS A 175 -1.80 -11.99 10.35
CA LYS A 175 -1.47 -12.78 11.55
C LYS A 175 -2.64 -12.82 12.53
N ASP A 176 -2.92 -14.00 13.07
CA ASP A 176 -3.98 -14.28 14.06
C ASP A 176 -5.41 -14.02 13.52
N SER A 177 -5.60 -14.07 12.22
CA SER A 177 -6.92 -13.94 11.60
C SER A 177 -7.84 -15.09 11.99
N LYS A 178 -9.03 -14.75 12.48
CA LYS A 178 -10.07 -15.74 12.76
C LYS A 178 -10.68 -16.33 11.50
N LEU A 179 -10.55 -15.62 10.36
CA LEU A 179 -11.08 -16.07 9.08
C LEU A 179 -10.27 -17.21 8.48
N SER A 180 -8.98 -17.33 8.82
CA SER A 180 -8.11 -18.41 8.35
C SER A 180 -7.93 -19.54 9.36
N ALA A 181 -8.49 -19.45 10.56
CA ALA A 181 -8.34 -20.45 11.61
C ALA A 181 -8.78 -21.85 11.14
N PRO A 182 -8.04 -22.93 11.50
CA PRO A 182 -6.93 -22.98 12.46
C PRO A 182 -5.55 -22.56 11.88
N ARG A 183 -5.47 -22.21 10.62
CA ARG A 183 -4.22 -21.75 9.97
C ARG A 183 -3.87 -20.33 10.42
N ASN A 184 -2.57 -20.00 10.44
CA ASN A 184 -2.07 -18.66 10.76
C ASN A 184 -0.93 -18.31 9.81
N SER A 185 -1.06 -17.22 9.09
CA SER A 185 -0.02 -16.76 8.16
C SER A 185 1.21 -16.18 8.87
N HIS A 186 1.08 -15.81 10.14
CA HIS A 186 2.08 -15.04 10.91
C HIS A 186 2.47 -13.68 10.29
N LEU A 187 1.87 -13.27 9.17
CA LEU A 187 2.12 -12.02 8.46
C LEU A 187 1.54 -10.83 9.22
N LYS A 188 2.42 -9.96 9.75
CA LYS A 188 1.98 -8.82 10.57
C LYS A 188 1.23 -7.77 9.77
N THR A 189 1.72 -7.43 8.57
CA THR A 189 1.17 -6.35 7.76
C THR A 189 0.76 -6.85 6.38
N VAL A 190 -0.45 -6.52 5.98
CA VAL A 190 -1.03 -6.82 4.66
C VAL A 190 -1.24 -5.52 3.88
N MET A 191 -1.22 -5.59 2.54
CA MET A 191 -1.50 -4.44 1.68
C MET A 191 -3.00 -4.31 1.42
N ASP A 192 -3.52 -3.08 1.56
CA ASP A 192 -4.96 -2.77 1.44
C ASP A 192 -5.36 -2.42 0.01
N PHE A 193 -5.40 -3.41 -0.86
CA PHE A 193 -5.92 -3.23 -2.21
C PHE A 193 -7.42 -2.93 -2.24
N SER A 194 -8.14 -3.26 -1.18
CA SER A 194 -9.55 -2.90 -1.08
C SER A 194 -9.73 -1.39 -0.88
N PHE A 195 -8.91 -0.75 -0.04
CA PHE A 195 -8.87 0.70 0.09
C PHE A 195 -8.49 1.36 -1.24
N PHE A 196 -7.44 0.87 -1.90
CA PHE A 196 -7.02 1.33 -3.22
C PHE A 196 -8.18 1.29 -4.22
N ASP A 197 -8.88 0.17 -4.33
CA ASP A 197 -10.03 -0.01 -5.24
C ASP A 197 -11.16 0.98 -4.93
N LYS A 198 -11.55 1.10 -3.65
CA LYS A 198 -12.67 1.98 -3.25
C LYS A 198 -12.34 3.46 -3.48
N VAL A 199 -11.11 3.90 -3.19
CA VAL A 199 -10.69 5.29 -3.42
C VAL A 199 -10.60 5.61 -4.92
N ASN A 200 -10.03 4.70 -5.73
CA ASN A 200 -9.92 4.90 -7.18
C ASN A 200 -11.27 4.81 -7.90
N THR A 201 -12.21 4.02 -7.41
CA THR A 201 -13.59 4.02 -7.92
C THR A 201 -14.32 5.31 -7.51
N ALA A 202 -14.20 5.71 -6.24
CA ALA A 202 -14.86 6.88 -5.69
C ALA A 202 -14.49 8.20 -6.40
N LYS A 203 -13.25 8.34 -6.88
CA LYS A 203 -12.80 9.57 -7.56
C LYS A 203 -13.61 9.92 -8.80
N ASN A 204 -14.19 8.92 -9.46
CA ASN A 204 -14.98 9.09 -10.69
C ASN A 204 -16.48 9.23 -10.42
N GLU A 205 -16.89 9.30 -9.16
CA GLU A 205 -18.30 9.33 -8.75
C GLU A 205 -18.63 10.58 -7.93
N GLN A 206 -19.90 10.95 -7.93
CA GLN A 206 -20.46 11.93 -7.00
C GLN A 206 -20.89 11.22 -5.70
N THR A 207 -20.56 11.81 -4.57
CA THR A 207 -20.94 11.28 -3.25
C THR A 207 -22.32 11.81 -2.83
N ASP A 208 -23.33 11.54 -3.62
CA ASP A 208 -24.71 11.99 -3.37
C ASP A 208 -25.73 10.85 -3.38
N THR A 209 -25.28 9.61 -3.65
CA THR A 209 -26.13 8.42 -3.76
C THR A 209 -25.56 7.26 -2.94
N TRP A 210 -26.40 6.28 -2.66
CA TRP A 210 -26.03 5.08 -1.93
C TRP A 210 -24.89 4.31 -2.63
N PHE A 211 -23.89 3.94 -1.84
CA PHE A 211 -22.71 3.14 -2.28
C PHE A 211 -21.91 3.78 -3.42
N LYS A 212 -21.94 5.13 -3.54
CA LYS A 212 -21.11 5.84 -4.51
C LYS A 212 -20.20 6.88 -3.87
N GLY A 213 -19.13 7.21 -4.57
CA GLY A 213 -18.13 8.17 -4.12
C GLY A 213 -17.53 7.78 -2.78
N LEU A 214 -17.39 8.73 -1.87
CA LEU A 214 -16.77 8.51 -0.56
C LEU A 214 -17.54 7.56 0.36
N ASP A 215 -18.82 7.26 0.07
CA ASP A 215 -19.57 6.24 0.80
C ASP A 215 -18.94 4.84 0.62
N ARG A 216 -18.27 4.57 -0.51
CA ARG A 216 -17.49 3.35 -0.70
C ARG A 216 -16.35 3.24 0.29
N VAL A 217 -15.69 4.36 0.59
CA VAL A 217 -14.58 4.42 1.54
C VAL A 217 -15.09 4.26 2.97
N TYR A 218 -16.20 4.93 3.31
CA TYR A 218 -16.90 4.72 4.57
C TYR A 218 -17.17 3.23 4.80
N ASN A 219 -17.80 2.57 3.82
CA ASN A 219 -18.15 1.16 3.91
C ASN A 219 -16.91 0.25 3.98
N ASN A 220 -15.79 0.61 3.35
CA ASN A 220 -14.55 -0.16 3.46
C ASN A 220 -14.05 -0.22 4.91
N PHE A 221 -14.07 0.90 5.63
CA PHE A 221 -13.66 0.95 7.03
C PHE A 221 -14.63 0.28 8.00
N VAL A 222 -15.90 0.08 7.62
CA VAL A 222 -16.85 -0.73 8.40
C VAL A 222 -16.31 -2.14 8.62
N TYR A 223 -15.56 -2.68 7.67
CA TYR A 223 -14.98 -4.01 7.75
C TYR A 223 -13.71 -4.12 8.61
N ASP A 224 -13.28 -3.04 9.28
CA ASP A 224 -12.10 -3.07 10.16
C ASP A 224 -12.21 -4.11 11.27
N TYR A 225 -13.42 -4.52 11.64
CA TYR A 225 -13.66 -5.59 12.63
C TYR A 225 -13.16 -6.97 12.19
N LEU A 226 -12.91 -7.18 10.89
CA LEU A 226 -12.38 -8.43 10.35
C LEU A 226 -10.87 -8.57 10.60
N TYR A 227 -10.16 -7.44 10.71
CA TYR A 227 -8.71 -7.45 10.90
C TYR A 227 -8.34 -7.65 12.37
N PRO A 228 -7.45 -8.61 12.69
CA PRO A 228 -6.87 -8.69 14.04
C PRO A 228 -6.19 -7.40 14.48
N ASN A 229 -5.53 -6.71 13.54
CA ASN A 229 -4.88 -5.42 13.79
C ASN A 229 -5.07 -4.45 12.60
N PRO A 230 -6.17 -3.68 12.56
CA PRO A 230 -6.41 -2.72 11.47
C PRO A 230 -5.38 -1.60 11.39
N ALA A 231 -4.59 -1.35 12.44
CA ALA A 231 -3.49 -0.37 12.41
C ALA A 231 -2.23 -0.91 11.71
N SER A 232 -2.15 -2.22 11.50
CA SER A 232 -1.06 -2.88 10.76
C SER A 232 -1.50 -3.30 9.36
N VAL A 233 -2.20 -2.40 8.66
CA VAL A 233 -2.64 -2.55 7.27
C VAL A 233 -2.05 -1.41 6.47
N LEU A 234 -1.30 -1.72 5.40
CA LEU A 234 -0.62 -0.74 4.56
C LEU A 234 -1.54 -0.32 3.43
N ALA A 235 -1.92 0.95 3.41
CA ALA A 235 -2.80 1.53 2.39
C ALA A 235 -2.04 2.42 1.42
N PHE A 236 -2.55 2.52 0.22
CA PHE A 236 -2.01 3.34 -0.87
C PHE A 236 -3.13 3.76 -1.83
N ILE A 237 -2.88 4.80 -2.64
CA ILE A 237 -3.81 5.26 -3.67
C ILE A 237 -3.31 4.91 -5.08
N GLU A 238 -2.04 4.65 -5.21
CA GLU A 238 -1.34 4.18 -6.40
C GLU A 238 -0.05 3.46 -6.00
N ASN A 239 0.48 2.61 -6.86
CA ASN A 239 1.80 2.01 -6.73
C ASN A 239 2.41 1.74 -8.11
N HIS A 240 3.56 1.05 -8.16
CA HIS A 240 4.28 0.76 -9.40
C HIS A 240 3.57 -0.24 -10.33
N ASP A 241 2.55 -0.95 -9.85
CA ASP A 241 1.80 -1.97 -10.59
C ASP A 241 0.40 -1.49 -11.00
N THR A 242 0.02 -0.28 -10.62
CA THR A 242 -1.28 0.29 -10.93
C THR A 242 -1.15 1.53 -11.81
N ASP A 243 -2.27 2.03 -12.32
CA ASP A 243 -2.30 3.37 -12.86
C ASP A 243 -1.88 4.37 -11.79
N ARG A 244 -1.24 5.47 -12.21
CA ARG A 244 -1.11 6.65 -11.35
C ARG A 244 -2.51 7.15 -10.98
N PHE A 245 -2.68 7.68 -9.78
CA PHE A 245 -4.00 8.12 -9.29
C PHE A 245 -4.66 9.16 -10.22
N LEU A 246 -3.87 10.03 -10.79
CA LEU A 246 -4.33 11.04 -11.75
C LEU A 246 -4.66 10.47 -13.14
N GLY A 247 -4.24 9.23 -13.44
CA GLY A 247 -4.33 8.69 -14.79
C GLY A 247 -3.53 9.54 -15.77
N GLU A 248 -4.18 10.13 -16.75
CA GLU A 248 -3.59 11.15 -17.66
C GLU A 248 -4.09 12.57 -17.34
N GLY A 249 -4.79 12.77 -16.23
CA GLY A 249 -5.33 14.05 -15.81
C GLY A 249 -4.43 14.82 -14.84
N GLU A 250 -4.94 15.97 -14.39
CA GLU A 250 -4.23 16.90 -13.49
C GLU A 250 -5.14 17.42 -12.37
N ASN A 251 -6.13 16.63 -11.92
CA ASN A 251 -7.08 17.08 -10.89
C ASN A 251 -6.44 17.07 -9.51
N LEU A 252 -5.89 18.21 -9.11
CA LEU A 252 -5.20 18.38 -7.84
C LEU A 252 -6.15 18.24 -6.63
N ASP A 253 -7.39 18.69 -6.72
CA ASP A 253 -8.32 18.62 -5.58
C ASP A 253 -8.72 17.17 -5.27
N MET A 254 -8.91 16.34 -6.29
CA MET A 254 -9.10 14.90 -6.11
C MET A 254 -7.86 14.22 -5.50
N LEU A 255 -6.65 14.59 -5.97
CA LEU A 255 -5.41 14.06 -5.41
C LEU A 255 -5.26 14.45 -3.94
N LYS A 256 -5.52 15.71 -3.58
CA LYS A 256 -5.53 16.18 -2.18
C LYS A 256 -6.55 15.41 -1.33
N GLN A 257 -7.73 15.14 -1.87
CA GLN A 257 -8.78 14.40 -1.15
C GLN A 257 -8.35 12.96 -0.84
N ALA A 258 -7.89 12.23 -1.85
CA ALA A 258 -7.39 10.85 -1.67
C ALA A 258 -6.18 10.79 -0.73
N SER A 259 -5.27 11.76 -0.85
CA SER A 259 -4.08 11.84 0.01
C SER A 259 -4.43 12.23 1.45
N THR A 260 -5.44 13.08 1.65
CA THR A 260 -5.95 13.38 3.00
C THR A 260 -6.50 12.11 3.65
N LEU A 261 -7.30 11.32 2.94
CA LEU A 261 -7.75 10.00 3.41
C LEU A 261 -6.56 9.12 3.79
N LEU A 262 -5.62 8.91 2.85
CA LEU A 262 -4.46 8.05 3.07
C LEU A 262 -3.64 8.45 4.29
N LEU A 263 -3.43 9.75 4.49
CA LEU A 263 -2.53 10.27 5.52
C LEU A 263 -3.18 10.48 6.89
N THR A 264 -4.52 10.42 6.99
CA THR A 264 -5.22 10.69 8.26
C THR A 264 -6.06 9.54 8.77
N THR A 265 -6.31 8.51 7.97
CA THR A 265 -7.03 7.30 8.40
C THR A 265 -6.17 6.38 9.27
N ARG A 266 -6.77 5.28 9.73
CA ARG A 266 -6.14 4.29 10.59
C ARG A 266 -5.39 3.23 9.77
N ARG A 267 -4.41 3.68 8.98
CA ARG A 267 -3.60 2.81 8.11
C ARG A 267 -2.13 3.25 8.17
N ILE A 268 -1.23 2.36 7.75
CA ILE A 268 0.15 2.71 7.42
C ILE A 268 0.13 3.26 5.99
N PRO A 269 0.41 4.54 5.77
CA PRO A 269 0.35 5.10 4.42
C PRO A 269 1.60 4.73 3.62
N GLN A 270 1.39 4.30 2.38
CA GLN A 270 2.43 4.18 1.36
C GLN A 270 2.19 5.25 0.30
N LEU A 271 3.21 6.07 0.04
CA LEU A 271 3.24 7.04 -1.05
C LEU A 271 4.15 6.52 -2.15
N TYR A 272 3.68 6.53 -3.38
CA TYR A 272 4.51 6.23 -4.53
C TYR A 272 5.31 7.48 -4.93
N TYR A 273 6.58 7.34 -5.31
CA TYR A 273 7.41 8.50 -5.67
C TYR A 273 6.77 9.29 -6.82
N GLY A 274 6.88 10.61 -6.76
CA GLY A 274 6.35 11.50 -7.77
C GLY A 274 4.86 11.84 -7.62
N THR A 275 4.11 11.17 -6.72
CA THR A 275 2.73 11.56 -6.39
C THR A 275 2.68 13.02 -5.91
N GLU A 276 3.67 13.43 -5.11
CA GLU A 276 3.80 14.78 -4.54
C GLU A 276 4.04 15.89 -5.57
N VAL A 277 4.52 15.51 -6.75
CA VAL A 277 4.72 16.43 -7.90
C VAL A 277 3.78 16.09 -9.05
N MET A 278 2.68 15.38 -8.76
CA MET A 278 1.62 15.08 -9.72
C MET A 278 2.07 14.26 -10.93
N MET A 279 3.03 13.35 -10.78
CA MET A 279 3.36 12.40 -11.86
C MET A 279 2.13 11.59 -12.24
N ASN A 280 1.86 11.52 -13.52
CA ASN A 280 0.72 10.83 -14.10
C ASN A 280 1.15 9.67 -14.99
N GLY A 281 0.20 8.80 -15.34
CA GLY A 281 0.42 7.67 -16.25
C GLY A 281 -0.64 6.60 -16.10
N VAL A 282 -0.81 5.84 -17.19
CA VAL A 282 -1.74 4.70 -17.24
C VAL A 282 -0.99 3.44 -17.67
N LYS A 283 -1.26 2.35 -16.99
CA LYS A 283 -0.60 1.05 -17.20
C LYS A 283 -0.91 0.44 -18.57
N SER A 284 -2.05 0.81 -19.17
CA SER A 284 -2.43 0.38 -20.52
C SER A 284 -1.42 0.78 -21.62
N LYS A 285 -0.56 1.78 -21.37
CA LYS A 285 0.54 2.13 -22.27
C LYS A 285 1.76 1.24 -22.06
N SER A 286 2.21 1.07 -20.85
CA SER A 286 3.23 0.09 -20.40
C SER A 286 3.48 0.24 -18.91
N ASP A 287 4.15 -0.75 -18.29
CA ASP A 287 4.65 -0.63 -16.92
C ASP A 287 5.66 0.52 -16.79
N GLY A 288 6.57 0.70 -17.74
CA GLY A 288 7.52 1.82 -17.74
C GLY A 288 6.84 3.19 -17.78
N TYR A 289 5.63 3.28 -18.35
CA TYR A 289 4.91 4.55 -18.42
C TYR A 289 4.39 5.04 -17.06
N VAL A 290 4.11 4.14 -16.11
CA VAL A 290 3.74 4.47 -14.73
C VAL A 290 4.96 4.52 -13.80
N ARG A 291 6.14 4.05 -14.27
CA ARG A 291 7.42 3.99 -13.54
C ARG A 291 8.48 4.94 -14.13
N LYS A 292 8.05 6.06 -14.74
CA LYS A 292 8.95 7.08 -15.30
C LYS A 292 9.95 7.58 -14.27
N ASP A 293 11.10 8.00 -14.72
CA ASP A 293 12.08 8.69 -13.89
C ASP A 293 11.49 9.94 -13.23
N PHE A 294 11.94 10.26 -12.01
CA PHE A 294 11.53 11.49 -11.35
C PHE A 294 12.13 12.68 -12.08
N PRO A 295 11.33 13.70 -12.47
CA PRO A 295 11.83 14.84 -13.23
C PRO A 295 12.92 15.59 -12.46
N GLY A 296 14.13 15.67 -13.03
CA GLY A 296 15.30 16.29 -12.41
C GLY A 296 16.23 15.30 -11.68
N GLY A 297 15.96 13.98 -11.80
CA GLY A 297 16.84 12.92 -11.27
C GLY A 297 18.12 12.74 -12.07
N TRP A 298 18.15 13.13 -13.35
CA TRP A 298 19.28 12.97 -14.25
C TRP A 298 19.77 14.33 -14.79
N THR A 299 21.04 14.37 -15.17
CA THR A 299 21.70 15.63 -15.60
C THR A 299 21.16 16.19 -16.92
N ASP A 300 20.55 15.37 -17.74
CA ASP A 300 19.98 15.69 -19.06
C ASP A 300 18.46 15.88 -19.04
N ASP A 301 17.84 15.80 -17.86
CA ASP A 301 16.43 16.07 -17.69
C ASP A 301 16.08 17.52 -18.09
N LYS A 302 15.03 17.64 -18.92
CA LYS A 302 14.52 18.96 -19.36
C LYS A 302 13.69 19.66 -18.30
N GLU A 303 13.14 18.89 -17.37
CA GLU A 303 12.31 19.35 -16.26
C GLU A 303 12.99 18.99 -14.94
N ASN A 304 12.83 19.82 -13.92
CA ASN A 304 13.40 19.56 -12.61
C ASN A 304 12.39 19.85 -11.51
N ALA A 305 11.68 18.81 -11.08
CA ALA A 305 10.72 18.91 -9.98
C ALA A 305 11.35 18.87 -8.58
N LEU A 306 12.68 18.74 -8.47
CA LEU A 306 13.40 18.81 -7.18
C LEU A 306 13.42 20.23 -6.62
N THR A 307 13.36 21.27 -7.48
CA THR A 307 13.41 22.66 -7.05
C THR A 307 12.08 23.39 -7.26
N PRO A 308 11.76 24.41 -6.44
CA PRO A 308 10.53 25.19 -6.61
C PRO A 308 10.39 25.86 -8.00
N GLU A 309 11.51 26.30 -8.56
CA GLU A 309 11.60 26.99 -9.84
C GLU A 309 11.35 26.05 -11.02
N GLY A 310 11.75 24.79 -10.87
CA GLY A 310 11.55 23.76 -11.90
C GLY A 310 10.17 23.10 -11.87
N ARG A 311 9.38 23.32 -10.81
CA ARG A 311 8.00 22.85 -10.71
C ARG A 311 7.02 23.82 -11.34
N THR A 312 5.98 23.30 -11.98
CA THR A 312 4.81 24.10 -12.37
C THR A 312 4.09 24.66 -11.13
N ARG A 313 3.17 25.60 -11.34
CA ARG A 313 2.33 26.13 -10.25
C ARG A 313 1.56 25.02 -9.52
N LEU A 314 0.94 24.10 -10.24
CA LEU A 314 0.17 22.98 -9.66
C LEU A 314 1.09 22.00 -8.91
N GLN A 315 2.25 21.67 -9.47
CA GLN A 315 3.24 20.82 -8.81
C GLN A 315 3.75 21.45 -7.51
N ASN A 316 4.00 22.76 -7.48
CA ASN A 316 4.37 23.46 -6.25
C ASN A 316 3.26 23.43 -5.21
N GLU A 317 2.02 23.62 -5.63
CA GLU A 317 0.86 23.55 -4.74
C GLU A 317 0.69 22.13 -4.15
N SER A 318 0.80 21.09 -4.98
CA SER A 318 0.78 19.70 -4.56
C SER A 318 1.93 19.38 -3.60
N TYR A 319 3.16 19.70 -3.97
CA TYR A 319 4.32 19.48 -3.14
C TYR A 319 4.20 20.14 -1.75
N ASN A 320 3.73 21.39 -1.70
CA ASN A 320 3.55 22.11 -0.45
C ASN A 320 2.43 21.48 0.41
N PHE A 321 1.36 21.01 -0.21
CA PHE A 321 0.31 20.24 0.48
C PHE A 321 0.90 18.99 1.15
N TYR A 322 1.63 18.16 0.41
CA TYR A 322 2.25 16.94 0.96
C TYR A 322 3.27 17.27 2.03
N ARG A 323 4.16 18.25 1.78
CA ARG A 323 5.16 18.66 2.76
C ARG A 323 4.52 19.10 4.08
N ASN A 324 3.48 19.91 4.02
CA ASN A 324 2.81 20.43 5.21
C ASN A 324 2.07 19.31 5.97
N LEU A 325 1.30 18.48 5.27
CA LEU A 325 0.52 17.42 5.89
C LEU A 325 1.42 16.30 6.46
N LEU A 326 2.49 15.93 5.77
CA LEU A 326 3.44 14.92 6.23
C LEU A 326 4.25 15.40 7.44
N ASN A 327 4.72 16.66 7.43
CA ASN A 327 5.42 17.22 8.59
C ASN A 327 4.50 17.35 9.80
N TRP A 328 3.25 17.75 9.61
CA TRP A 328 2.25 17.75 10.66
C TRP A 328 1.96 16.35 11.20
N ARG A 329 1.85 15.36 10.30
CA ARG A 329 1.61 13.97 10.67
C ARG A 329 2.78 13.36 11.45
N LYS A 330 4.01 13.75 11.13
CA LYS A 330 5.22 13.28 11.81
C LYS A 330 5.19 13.67 13.28
N GLY A 331 5.16 12.68 14.18
CA GLY A 331 5.05 12.90 15.62
C GLY A 331 3.65 13.23 16.14
N ASN A 332 2.62 13.20 15.29
CA ASN A 332 1.24 13.39 15.71
C ASN A 332 0.65 12.06 16.23
N ASP A 333 0.65 11.91 17.55
CA ASP A 333 0.13 10.71 18.21
C ASP A 333 -1.37 10.47 17.97
N VAL A 334 -2.15 11.52 17.70
CA VAL A 334 -3.58 11.38 17.39
C VAL A 334 -3.75 10.58 16.10
N ILE A 335 -2.93 10.85 15.10
CA ILE A 335 -2.97 10.10 13.83
C ILE A 335 -2.29 8.75 13.96
N ALA A 336 -1.15 8.66 14.66
CA ALA A 336 -0.39 7.42 14.77
C ALA A 336 -1.06 6.37 15.65
N LYS A 337 -1.70 6.79 16.77
CA LYS A 337 -2.18 5.90 17.84
C LYS A 337 -3.69 6.05 18.12
N GLY A 338 -4.32 7.08 17.57
CA GLY A 338 -5.70 7.42 17.89
C GLY A 338 -6.72 6.39 17.42
N SER A 339 -7.81 6.28 18.16
CA SER A 339 -9.02 5.61 17.69
C SER A 339 -9.60 6.34 16.49
N MET A 340 -10.45 5.67 15.75
CA MET A 340 -11.22 6.26 14.66
C MET A 340 -12.70 6.21 14.98
N LYS A 341 -13.40 7.31 14.76
CA LYS A 341 -14.86 7.40 14.76
C LYS A 341 -15.29 7.98 13.43
N GLN A 342 -16.09 7.26 12.67
CA GLN A 342 -16.59 7.73 11.38
C GLN A 342 -18.08 8.02 11.44
N PHE A 343 -18.51 8.89 10.56
CA PHE A 343 -19.92 9.26 10.38
C PHE A 343 -20.39 8.83 8.98
N MET A 344 -21.61 8.32 8.87
CA MET A 344 -22.20 8.07 7.56
C MET A 344 -22.20 9.36 6.74
N VAL A 345 -22.04 9.20 5.44
CA VAL A 345 -22.02 10.35 4.51
C VAL A 345 -23.29 11.19 4.65
N GLN A 346 -23.12 12.50 4.84
CA GLN A 346 -24.19 13.47 4.90
C GLN A 346 -23.97 14.58 3.88
N HIS A 347 -24.97 14.90 3.07
CA HIS A 347 -24.89 15.94 2.04
C HIS A 347 -23.69 15.76 1.08
N GLY A 348 -23.26 14.51 0.82
CA GLY A 348 -22.08 14.23 -0.01
C GLY A 348 -20.74 14.42 0.71
N VAL A 349 -20.75 14.72 2.01
CA VAL A 349 -19.54 14.87 2.83
C VAL A 349 -19.30 13.62 3.65
N TYR A 350 -18.12 13.04 3.54
CA TYR A 350 -17.63 12.01 4.44
C TYR A 350 -16.81 12.65 5.55
N ALA A 351 -17.13 12.28 6.80
CA ALA A 351 -16.47 12.81 7.98
C ALA A 351 -16.04 11.70 8.93
N TYR A 352 -14.89 11.90 9.57
CA TYR A 352 -14.40 11.04 10.65
C TYR A 352 -13.52 11.82 11.61
N ALA A 353 -13.37 11.28 12.81
CA ALA A 353 -12.46 11.81 13.81
C ALA A 353 -11.40 10.79 14.21
N ARG A 354 -10.19 11.28 14.48
CA ARG A 354 -9.12 10.55 15.16
C ARG A 354 -8.99 11.12 16.56
N GLN A 355 -8.92 10.25 17.57
CA GLN A 355 -8.93 10.69 18.98
C GLN A 355 -7.87 9.97 19.80
N TYR A 356 -7.07 10.72 20.55
CA TYR A 356 -6.03 10.18 21.43
C TYR A 356 -5.77 11.10 22.61
N LYS A 357 -5.86 10.58 23.85
CA LYS A 357 -5.57 11.31 25.11
C LYS A 357 -6.25 12.70 25.17
N GLY A 358 -7.53 12.75 24.85
CA GLY A 358 -8.34 13.99 24.92
C GLY A 358 -8.14 14.96 23.73
N LYS A 359 -7.21 14.69 22.83
CA LYS A 359 -7.04 15.46 21.58
C LYS A 359 -7.84 14.83 20.46
N THR A 360 -8.38 15.66 19.59
CA THR A 360 -9.20 15.24 18.44
C THR A 360 -8.70 15.91 17.17
N VAL A 361 -8.58 15.13 16.09
CA VAL A 361 -8.46 15.61 14.72
C VAL A 361 -9.73 15.22 14.00
N PHE A 362 -10.44 16.20 13.47
CA PHE A 362 -11.68 16.03 12.73
C PHE A 362 -11.43 16.26 11.25
N VAL A 363 -11.77 15.26 10.42
CA VAL A 363 -11.51 15.26 8.98
C VAL A 363 -12.84 15.27 8.24
N LEU A 364 -12.93 16.17 7.27
CA LEU A 364 -14.11 16.37 6.42
C LEU A 364 -13.71 16.39 4.95
N LEU A 365 -14.45 15.67 4.12
CA LEU A 365 -14.17 15.50 2.70
C LEU A 365 -15.48 15.71 1.91
N ASN A 366 -15.56 16.80 1.17
CA ASN A 366 -16.69 17.04 0.26
C ASN A 366 -16.48 16.22 -1.03
N GLY A 367 -17.21 15.11 -1.17
CA GLY A 367 -17.12 14.21 -2.32
C GLY A 367 -17.99 14.64 -3.50
N THR A 368 -18.38 15.91 -3.58
CA THR A 368 -19.21 16.45 -4.66
C THR A 368 -18.53 17.62 -5.38
N ASP A 369 -18.99 17.93 -6.59
CA ASP A 369 -18.55 19.09 -7.38
C ASP A 369 -19.34 20.36 -7.07
N LYS A 370 -20.01 20.40 -5.90
CA LYS A 370 -20.84 21.53 -5.43
C LYS A 370 -20.34 22.03 -4.09
N GLU A 371 -20.58 23.31 -3.82
CA GLU A 371 -20.49 23.85 -2.48
C GLU A 371 -21.54 23.16 -1.59
N VAL A 372 -21.16 22.80 -0.38
CA VAL A 372 -22.04 22.15 0.60
C VAL A 372 -22.05 22.95 1.88
N LYS A 373 -23.25 23.17 2.41
CA LYS A 373 -23.49 23.68 3.75
C LYS A 373 -23.83 22.52 4.67
N LEU A 374 -22.92 22.27 5.63
CA LEU A 374 -22.93 21.08 6.47
C LEU A 374 -23.39 21.45 7.90
N PRO A 375 -24.55 20.99 8.36
CA PRO A 375 -25.02 21.22 9.73
C PRO A 375 -24.13 20.49 10.73
N LEU A 376 -23.46 21.22 11.63
CA LEU A 376 -22.47 20.65 12.56
C LEU A 376 -23.07 19.92 13.75
N LYS A 377 -24.36 20.11 14.03
CA LYS A 377 -25.06 19.38 15.10
C LYS A 377 -24.97 17.85 14.98
N TYR A 378 -24.83 17.34 13.75
CA TYR A 378 -24.68 15.91 13.48
C TYR A 378 -23.37 15.34 14.07
N TYR A 379 -22.37 16.19 14.24
CA TYR A 379 -21.04 15.83 14.75
C TYR A 379 -20.80 16.26 16.20
N ALA A 380 -21.87 16.62 16.94
CA ALA A 380 -21.79 17.15 18.30
C ALA A 380 -21.00 16.27 19.27
N GLU A 381 -21.06 14.94 19.14
CA GLU A 381 -20.31 14.01 20.00
C GLU A 381 -18.79 14.12 19.85
N VAL A 382 -18.29 14.63 18.71
CA VAL A 382 -16.87 14.85 18.43
C VAL A 382 -16.48 16.29 18.70
N LEU A 383 -17.32 17.23 18.25
CA LEU A 383 -17.07 18.67 18.41
C LEU A 383 -17.21 19.13 19.87
N LYS A 384 -18.13 18.53 20.63
CA LYS A 384 -18.44 18.91 22.01
C LYS A 384 -18.71 20.42 22.12
N ASP A 385 -17.98 21.11 22.99
CA ASP A 385 -18.07 22.56 23.23
C ASP A 385 -17.12 23.38 22.34
N LYS A 386 -16.51 22.77 21.35
CA LYS A 386 -15.56 23.45 20.46
C LYS A 386 -16.31 24.32 19.45
N THR A 387 -16.07 25.60 19.50
CA THR A 387 -16.64 26.59 18.56
C THR A 387 -15.68 26.96 17.43
N GLN A 388 -14.44 26.48 17.48
CA GLN A 388 -13.43 26.68 16.45
C GLN A 388 -12.38 25.59 16.50
N GLY A 389 -11.67 25.40 15.38
CA GLY A 389 -10.51 24.51 15.26
C GLY A 389 -9.54 25.04 14.21
N LYS A 390 -8.30 24.55 14.23
CA LYS A 390 -7.29 24.94 13.22
C LYS A 390 -7.29 23.90 12.08
N ASP A 391 -7.61 24.35 10.86
CA ASP A 391 -7.45 23.51 9.68
C ASP A 391 -5.98 23.41 9.28
N VAL A 392 -5.44 22.22 9.31
CA VAL A 392 -4.02 21.92 9.02
C VAL A 392 -3.67 22.18 7.55
N ILE A 393 -4.61 21.96 6.63
CA ILE A 393 -4.38 22.11 5.18
C ILE A 393 -4.23 23.58 4.82
N SER A 394 -5.17 24.41 5.26
CA SER A 394 -5.15 25.86 4.97
C SER A 394 -4.35 26.68 5.98
N GLY A 395 -4.04 26.14 7.15
CA GLY A 395 -3.40 26.81 8.27
C GLY A 395 -4.32 27.81 8.99
N LYS A 396 -5.59 27.93 8.61
CA LYS A 396 -6.57 28.92 9.12
C LYS A 396 -7.35 28.37 10.31
N VAL A 397 -7.78 29.28 11.18
CA VAL A 397 -8.80 28.97 12.19
C VAL A 397 -10.16 28.95 11.50
N THR A 398 -10.90 27.87 11.72
CA THR A 398 -12.23 27.62 11.17
C THR A 398 -13.25 27.69 12.30
N ALA A 399 -14.29 28.50 12.13
CA ALA A 399 -15.43 28.54 13.04
C ALA A 399 -16.26 27.25 12.90
N LEU A 400 -16.67 26.68 14.03
CA LEU A 400 -17.42 25.43 14.14
C LEU A 400 -18.73 25.67 14.93
N ASN A 401 -19.53 26.62 14.48
CA ASN A 401 -20.80 27.00 15.16
C ASN A 401 -21.93 26.06 14.73
N GLU A 402 -22.89 26.56 13.98
CA GLU A 402 -24.06 25.77 13.57
C GLU A 402 -23.86 25.05 12.23
N GLU A 403 -23.15 25.71 11.30
CA GLU A 403 -22.97 25.26 9.93
C GLU A 403 -21.52 25.51 9.45
N LEU A 404 -21.01 24.63 8.62
CA LEU A 404 -19.74 24.77 7.93
C LEU A 404 -19.95 24.71 6.41
N THR A 405 -19.46 25.72 5.70
CA THR A 405 -19.46 25.72 4.24
C THR A 405 -18.18 25.09 3.71
N MET A 406 -18.33 24.12 2.81
CA MET A 406 -17.23 23.45 2.13
C MET A 406 -17.32 23.68 0.61
N ALA A 407 -16.22 24.11 0.01
CA ALA A 407 -16.12 24.23 -1.44
C ALA A 407 -16.19 22.85 -2.14
N PRO A 408 -16.43 22.80 -3.46
CA PRO A 408 -16.37 21.57 -4.24
C PRO A 408 -15.06 20.81 -4.00
N ARG A 409 -15.14 19.50 -3.80
CA ARG A 409 -13.98 18.58 -3.57
C ARG A 409 -13.03 19.01 -2.44
N GLN A 410 -13.42 19.93 -1.59
CA GLN A 410 -12.57 20.40 -0.47
C GLN A 410 -12.34 19.30 0.55
N SER A 411 -11.10 19.25 1.05
CA SER A 411 -10.70 18.49 2.23
C SER A 411 -10.34 19.43 3.36
N MET A 412 -10.74 19.10 4.59
CA MET A 412 -10.35 19.81 5.81
C MET A 412 -9.83 18.83 6.85
N VAL A 413 -8.78 19.21 7.57
CA VAL A 413 -8.19 18.45 8.67
C VAL A 413 -8.11 19.38 9.87
N ILE A 414 -9.04 19.29 10.78
CA ILE A 414 -9.25 20.26 11.85
C ILE A 414 -8.75 19.72 13.18
N GLU A 415 -7.77 20.35 13.78
CA GLU A 415 -7.36 20.13 15.18
C GLU A 415 -8.34 20.85 16.13
N LEU A 416 -8.90 20.08 17.10
CA LEU A 416 -9.89 20.54 18.09
C LEU A 416 -9.28 20.69 19.49
#